data_25e4f145bd234add58d5ac24d6c2ee10
#
_entry.id   25e4f145bd234add58d5ac24d6c2ee10
#
_cell.length_a   1.000
_cell.length_b   1.000
_cell.length_c   1.000
_cell.angle_alpha   90.00
_cell.angle_beta   90.00
_cell.angle_gamma   90.00
#
_symmetry.space_group_name_H-M   'P 1'
#
loop_
_entity.id
_entity.type
_entity.pdbx_description
1 polymer ?
#
loop_
_entity_poly.entity_id
_entity_poly.type
_entity_poly.pdbx_seq_one_letter_code
_entity_poly.pdbx_strand_id
1 'polypeptide(L)'
;KLSSFSKEINTRTGGLVERILGSATFANQKLNSCLTINFPSGLCSEAIIIFKIDKSMTTDKAREAGANLSKIVGQKDAVAFFNEDPSAFEILFGFLLKEYRFDKHKSKAEEKNISLDVLVESPTKSRKIYAEYQNIIDGVFLTRDLTNEPSNILNTIEFAKTIKGLTKYGLK
;
A
#
# COMPACT_ATOMS: atom_id res chain seq x y z
N LYS A 1 4.17 -7.77 -21.92
CA LYS A 1 3.97 -6.47 -22.59
C LYS A 1 3.82 -5.41 -21.51
N LEU A 2 4.43 -4.23 -21.72
CA LEU A 2 4.22 -3.07 -20.86
C LEU A 2 2.76 -2.57 -20.99
N SER A 3 2.16 -2.15 -19.88
CA SER A 3 0.87 -1.43 -19.88
C SER A 3 1.00 -0.05 -20.56
N SER A 4 -0.10 0.62 -20.81
CA SER A 4 -0.09 1.97 -21.41
C SER A 4 0.74 2.94 -20.59
N PHE A 5 0.56 2.95 -19.28
CA PHE A 5 1.30 3.80 -18.35
C PHE A 5 2.81 3.44 -18.30
N SER A 6 3.13 2.16 -18.21
CA SER A 6 4.54 1.72 -18.22
C SER A 6 5.25 2.07 -19.53
N LYS A 7 4.54 2.09 -20.65
CA LYS A 7 5.06 2.56 -21.94
C LYS A 7 5.35 4.06 -21.92
N GLU A 8 4.46 4.86 -21.35
CA GLU A 8 4.69 6.29 -21.22
C GLU A 8 5.93 6.59 -20.38
N ILE A 9 6.06 5.95 -19.21
CA ILE A 9 7.26 6.07 -18.36
C ILE A 9 8.51 5.62 -19.12
N ASN A 10 8.43 4.50 -19.84
CA ASN A 10 9.54 4.01 -20.65
C ASN A 10 9.98 5.02 -21.72
N THR A 11 9.02 5.65 -22.42
CA THR A 11 9.30 6.68 -23.42
C THR A 11 9.94 7.91 -22.80
N ARG A 12 9.39 8.43 -21.69
CA ARG A 12 9.93 9.60 -20.98
C ARG A 12 11.34 9.36 -20.45
N THR A 13 11.66 8.15 -20.08
CA THR A 13 12.97 7.76 -19.54
C THR A 13 13.95 7.22 -20.58
N GLY A 14 13.66 7.41 -21.87
CA GLY A 14 14.53 6.96 -22.96
C GLY A 14 14.76 5.44 -22.99
N GLY A 15 13.70 4.66 -22.75
CA GLY A 15 13.76 3.19 -22.80
C GLY A 15 14.32 2.53 -21.52
N LEU A 16 14.41 3.27 -20.41
CA LEU A 16 15.00 2.77 -19.17
C LEU A 16 14.29 1.52 -18.63
N VAL A 17 12.95 1.54 -18.64
CA VAL A 17 12.16 0.44 -18.09
C VAL A 17 12.41 -0.86 -18.86
N GLU A 18 12.38 -0.81 -20.19
CA GLU A 18 12.66 -1.98 -21.04
C GLU A 18 14.08 -2.50 -20.87
N ARG A 19 15.07 -1.61 -20.81
CA ARG A 19 16.47 -2.00 -20.56
C ARG A 19 16.62 -2.73 -19.23
N ILE A 20 15.93 -2.26 -18.18
CA ILE A 20 15.97 -2.90 -16.85
C ILE A 20 15.30 -4.27 -16.91
N LEU A 21 14.09 -4.36 -17.48
CA LEU A 21 13.37 -5.63 -17.58
C LEU A 21 14.13 -6.69 -18.41
N GLY A 22 14.92 -6.26 -19.39
CA GLY A 22 15.80 -7.12 -20.19
C GLY A 22 17.16 -7.40 -19.56
N SER A 23 17.48 -6.82 -18.40
CA SER A 23 18.80 -6.94 -17.78
C SER A 23 18.95 -8.24 -16.96
N ALA A 24 20.21 -8.74 -16.88
CA ALA A 24 20.55 -9.85 -15.99
C ALA A 24 20.27 -9.52 -14.51
N THR A 25 20.42 -8.25 -14.11
CA THR A 25 20.11 -7.78 -12.76
C THR A 25 18.65 -8.03 -12.40
N PHE A 26 17.73 -7.68 -13.29
CA PHE A 26 16.29 -7.92 -13.06
C PHE A 26 15.94 -9.41 -13.19
N ALA A 27 16.56 -10.13 -14.11
CA ALA A 27 16.34 -11.56 -14.25
C ALA A 27 16.70 -12.32 -12.97
N ASN A 28 17.83 -11.98 -12.35
CA ASN A 28 18.34 -12.60 -11.12
C ASN A 28 17.73 -12.03 -9.83
N GLN A 29 16.91 -10.97 -9.93
CA GLN A 29 16.24 -10.38 -8.78
C GLN A 29 15.29 -11.39 -8.15
N LYS A 30 15.29 -11.45 -6.81
CA LYS A 30 14.37 -12.30 -6.05
C LYS A 30 12.93 -11.90 -6.33
N LEU A 31 12.03 -12.88 -6.38
CA LEU A 31 10.59 -12.63 -6.40
C LEU A 31 10.17 -11.89 -5.12
N ASN A 32 9.14 -11.07 -5.24
CA ASN A 32 8.60 -10.24 -4.16
C ASN A 32 9.63 -9.25 -3.58
N SER A 33 10.53 -8.76 -4.43
CA SER A 33 11.49 -7.73 -4.10
C SER A 33 11.41 -6.54 -5.05
N CYS A 34 11.95 -5.41 -4.62
CA CYS A 34 11.98 -4.17 -5.39
C CYS A 34 13.36 -3.90 -5.98
N LEU A 35 13.37 -3.33 -7.18
CA LEU A 35 14.51 -2.63 -7.75
C LEU A 35 14.19 -1.13 -7.73
N THR A 36 15.03 -0.35 -7.06
CA THR A 36 14.87 1.10 -6.97
C THR A 36 15.90 1.78 -7.88
N ILE A 37 15.42 2.68 -8.72
CA ILE A 37 16.23 3.53 -9.57
C ILE A 37 16.04 4.97 -9.09
N ASN A 38 17.10 5.56 -8.56
CA ASN A 38 17.07 6.91 -8.05
C ASN A 38 17.30 7.94 -9.16
N PHE A 39 16.58 9.05 -9.09
CA PHE A 39 16.68 10.20 -10.00
C PHE A 39 16.66 9.82 -11.49
N PRO A 40 15.59 9.13 -11.95
CA PRO A 40 15.50 8.69 -13.33
C PRO A 40 15.42 9.89 -14.27
N SER A 41 16.27 9.91 -15.30
CA SER A 41 16.24 10.97 -16.32
C SER A 41 14.88 11.03 -17.01
N GLY A 42 14.38 12.22 -17.28
CA GLY A 42 13.09 12.44 -17.96
C GLY A 42 11.86 12.40 -17.07
N LEU A 43 12.03 12.24 -15.75
CA LEU A 43 10.96 12.34 -14.75
C LEU A 43 11.36 13.29 -13.62
N CYS A 44 10.36 13.94 -13.03
CA CYS A 44 10.54 14.75 -11.83
C CYS A 44 10.49 13.93 -10.52
N SER A 45 10.26 12.61 -10.61
CA SER A 45 10.21 11.74 -9.45
C SER A 45 11.62 11.46 -8.90
N GLU A 46 11.73 11.33 -7.58
CA GLU A 46 13.01 10.94 -6.95
C GLU A 46 13.41 9.50 -7.25
N ALA A 47 12.45 8.63 -7.50
CA ALA A 47 12.73 7.24 -7.79
C ALA A 47 11.64 6.56 -8.63
N ILE A 48 12.05 5.53 -9.36
CA ILE A 48 11.17 4.48 -9.90
C ILE A 48 11.42 3.21 -9.09
N ILE A 49 10.35 2.62 -8.57
CA ILE A 49 10.40 1.33 -7.87
C ILE A 49 9.74 0.29 -8.77
N ILE A 50 10.51 -0.69 -9.21
CA ILE A 50 10.01 -1.83 -9.98
C ILE A 50 9.88 -3.01 -9.05
N PHE A 51 8.66 -3.46 -8.81
CA PHE A 51 8.36 -4.57 -7.93
C PHE A 51 8.16 -5.86 -8.73
N LYS A 52 9.01 -6.87 -8.49
CA LYS A 52 8.94 -8.16 -9.16
C LYS A 52 8.02 -9.09 -8.39
N ILE A 53 6.86 -9.39 -8.96
CA ILE A 53 5.79 -10.17 -8.31
C ILE A 53 5.84 -11.62 -8.78
N ASP A 54 5.64 -12.57 -7.85
CA ASP A 54 5.32 -13.95 -8.18
C ASP A 54 3.80 -14.08 -8.40
N LYS A 55 3.37 -14.43 -9.60
CA LYS A 55 1.94 -14.59 -9.93
C LYS A 55 1.26 -15.74 -9.19
N SER A 56 2.04 -16.68 -8.67
CA SER A 56 1.55 -17.85 -7.91
C SER A 56 1.57 -17.64 -6.40
N MET A 57 1.83 -16.39 -5.93
CA MET A 57 1.91 -16.11 -4.51
C MET A 57 0.57 -16.32 -3.80
N THR A 58 0.62 -16.78 -2.57
CA THR A 58 -0.54 -16.84 -1.68
C THR A 58 -0.95 -15.45 -1.23
N THR A 59 -2.20 -15.29 -0.79
CA THR A 59 -2.75 -14.05 -0.23
C THR A 59 -1.85 -13.47 0.87
N ASP A 60 -1.37 -14.31 1.80
CA ASP A 60 -0.51 -13.85 2.89
C ASP A 60 0.83 -13.31 2.41
N LYS A 61 1.45 -13.97 1.42
CA LYS A 61 2.68 -13.48 0.79
C LYS A 61 2.46 -12.19 0.03
N ALA A 62 1.30 -12.01 -0.62
CA ALA A 62 0.94 -10.77 -1.28
C ALA A 62 0.81 -9.61 -0.28
N ARG A 63 0.16 -9.83 0.85
CA ARG A 63 0.05 -8.86 1.95
C ARG A 63 1.40 -8.52 2.57
N GLU A 64 2.25 -9.52 2.81
CA GLU A 64 3.62 -9.32 3.29
C GLU A 64 4.45 -8.50 2.29
N ALA A 65 4.33 -8.79 1.00
CA ALA A 65 4.97 -8.05 -0.06
C ALA A 65 4.53 -6.57 -0.07
N GLY A 66 3.24 -6.30 0.12
CA GLY A 66 2.70 -4.95 0.28
C GLY A 66 3.26 -4.21 1.50
N ALA A 67 3.33 -4.88 2.65
CA ALA A 67 3.92 -4.31 3.86
C ALA A 67 5.43 -3.99 3.69
N ASN A 68 6.15 -4.79 2.90
CA ASN A 68 7.55 -4.51 2.57
C ASN A 68 7.69 -3.34 1.58
N LEU A 69 6.78 -3.24 0.61
CA LEU A 69 6.73 -2.10 -0.31
C LEU A 69 6.49 -0.78 0.44
N SER A 70 5.58 -0.75 1.44
CA SER A 70 5.34 0.41 2.30
C SER A 70 6.63 0.87 3.00
N LYS A 71 7.48 -0.04 3.48
CA LYS A 71 8.77 0.31 4.09
C LYS A 71 9.73 0.98 3.09
N ILE A 72 9.71 0.55 1.81
CA ILE A 72 10.59 1.08 0.76
C ILE A 72 10.12 2.45 0.29
N VAL A 73 8.82 2.64 0.10
CA VAL A 73 8.20 3.93 -0.22
C VAL A 73 8.42 4.92 0.91
N GLY A 74 8.35 4.44 2.16
CA GLY A 74 8.60 5.26 3.35
C GLY A 74 7.56 6.36 3.52
N GLN A 75 8.03 7.61 3.73
CA GLN A 75 7.19 8.78 3.97
C GLN A 75 7.09 9.69 2.74
N LYS A 76 7.11 9.10 1.55
CA LYS A 76 7.09 9.85 0.29
C LYS A 76 5.75 9.67 -0.41
N ASP A 77 5.29 10.74 -1.06
CA ASP A 77 4.18 10.64 -1.99
C ASP A 77 4.56 9.71 -3.14
N ALA A 78 3.65 8.84 -3.51
CA ALA A 78 3.89 7.84 -4.52
C ALA A 78 2.71 7.68 -5.48
N VAL A 79 3.03 7.38 -6.72
CA VAL A 79 2.07 6.93 -7.71
C VAL A 79 2.36 5.46 -8.00
N ALA A 80 1.40 4.60 -7.70
CA ALA A 80 1.50 3.18 -7.98
C ALA A 80 0.70 2.82 -9.22
N PHE A 81 1.26 1.94 -10.03
CA PHE A 81 0.57 1.36 -11.15
C PHE A 81 0.43 -0.15 -10.94
N PHE A 82 -0.80 -0.64 -10.95
CA PHE A 82 -1.11 -2.06 -10.82
C PHE A 82 -1.84 -2.56 -12.08
N ASN A 83 -1.43 -3.73 -12.57
CA ASN A 83 -2.34 -4.53 -13.38
C ASN A 83 -3.50 -4.99 -12.48
N GLU A 84 -4.72 -5.04 -13.00
CA GLU A 84 -5.91 -5.46 -12.26
C GLU A 84 -5.92 -6.99 -11.99
N ASP A 85 -4.91 -7.44 -11.29
CA ASP A 85 -4.74 -8.80 -10.82
C ASP A 85 -5.22 -8.89 -9.35
N PRO A 86 -5.90 -9.94 -8.92
CA PRO A 86 -6.31 -10.11 -7.52
C PRO A 86 -5.15 -9.96 -6.53
N SER A 87 -3.95 -10.44 -6.87
CA SER A 87 -2.77 -10.30 -6.02
C SER A 87 -2.34 -8.84 -5.85
N ALA A 88 -2.60 -7.96 -6.82
CA ALA A 88 -2.28 -6.55 -6.72
C ALA A 88 -3.13 -5.83 -5.64
N PHE A 89 -4.41 -6.19 -5.52
CA PHE A 89 -5.27 -5.66 -4.45
C PHE A 89 -4.84 -6.16 -3.06
N GLU A 90 -4.37 -7.41 -2.95
CA GLU A 90 -3.84 -7.94 -1.70
C GLU A 90 -2.51 -7.27 -1.31
N ILE A 91 -1.66 -6.95 -2.28
CA ILE A 91 -0.45 -6.15 -2.07
C ILE A 91 -0.81 -4.75 -1.57
N LEU A 92 -1.78 -4.08 -2.22
CA LEU A 92 -2.25 -2.77 -1.79
C LEU A 92 -2.83 -2.82 -0.37
N PHE A 93 -3.62 -3.85 -0.07
CA PHE A 93 -4.17 -4.07 1.28
C PHE A 93 -3.07 -4.22 2.33
N GLY A 94 -2.06 -5.05 2.07
CA GLY A 94 -0.90 -5.21 2.96
C GLY A 94 -0.10 -3.91 3.14
N PHE A 95 0.05 -3.12 2.07
CA PHE A 95 0.66 -1.79 2.11
C PHE A 95 -0.11 -0.87 3.08
N LEU A 96 -1.43 -0.77 2.92
CA LEU A 96 -2.28 0.09 3.73
C LEU A 96 -2.34 -0.35 5.20
N LEU A 97 -2.39 -1.66 5.47
CA LEU A 97 -2.33 -2.18 6.84
C LEU A 97 -1.03 -1.83 7.57
N LYS A 98 0.07 -1.67 6.84
CA LYS A 98 1.38 -1.28 7.38
C LYS A 98 1.45 0.20 7.74
N GLU A 99 0.58 1.03 7.15
CA GLU A 99 0.53 2.47 7.42
C GLU A 99 -0.10 2.81 8.79
N TYR A 100 -0.67 1.83 9.50
CA TYR A 100 -1.20 2.04 10.84
C TYR A 100 -0.17 2.62 11.80
N ARG A 101 -0.56 3.68 12.51
CA ARG A 101 0.23 4.29 13.58
C ARG A 101 -0.67 4.63 14.76
N PHE A 102 -0.15 4.41 15.96
CA PHE A 102 -0.80 4.83 17.20
C PHE A 102 -0.04 6.03 17.77
N ASP A 103 -0.42 7.23 17.35
CA ASP A 103 0.26 8.48 17.71
C ASP A 103 -0.59 9.41 18.59
N LYS A 104 -1.77 8.94 19.03
CA LYS A 104 -2.77 9.73 19.77
C LYS A 104 -2.23 10.42 21.04
N HIS A 105 -1.25 9.80 21.70
CA HIS A 105 -0.72 10.28 22.98
C HIS A 105 0.71 10.81 22.87
N LYS A 106 1.25 10.95 21.67
CA LYS A 106 2.57 11.54 21.47
C LYS A 106 2.49 13.06 21.50
N SER A 107 3.38 13.70 22.26
CA SER A 107 3.49 15.16 22.31
C SER A 107 3.92 15.81 20.99
N LYS A 108 4.56 15.03 20.12
CA LYS A 108 4.92 15.39 18.73
C LYS A 108 4.51 14.23 17.83
N ALA A 109 3.26 14.23 17.39
CA ALA A 109 2.85 13.37 16.30
C ALA A 109 3.48 13.89 15.01
N GLU A 110 4.23 13.05 14.30
CA GLU A 110 4.66 13.39 12.95
C GLU A 110 3.44 13.36 12.04
N GLU A 111 3.03 14.51 11.53
CA GLU A 111 1.99 14.56 10.50
C GLU A 111 2.50 13.84 9.26
N LYS A 112 1.93 12.68 9.00
CA LYS A 112 2.25 11.88 7.82
C LYS A 112 1.12 12.01 6.81
N ASN A 113 1.18 13.00 5.98
CA ASN A 113 0.31 13.12 4.81
C ASN A 113 1.00 12.44 3.61
N ILE A 114 1.02 11.10 3.59
CA ILE A 114 1.49 10.38 2.39
C ILE A 114 0.29 10.23 1.47
N SER A 115 0.43 10.73 0.25
CA SER A 115 -0.49 10.45 -0.83
C SER A 115 0.00 9.22 -1.61
N LEU A 116 -0.86 8.22 -1.74
CA LEU A 116 -0.66 7.09 -2.64
C LEU A 116 -1.73 7.13 -3.73
N ASP A 117 -1.37 7.63 -4.88
CA ASP A 117 -2.23 7.57 -6.05
C ASP A 117 -2.08 6.22 -6.75
N VAL A 118 -3.20 5.52 -6.96
CA VAL A 118 -3.21 4.21 -7.62
C VAL A 118 -3.87 4.34 -8.99
N LEU A 119 -3.08 4.14 -10.03
CA LEU A 119 -3.56 4.13 -11.41
C LEU A 119 -3.99 2.73 -11.82
N VAL A 120 -5.22 2.59 -12.29
CA VAL A 120 -5.85 1.33 -12.66
C VAL A 120 -6.56 1.45 -14.01
N GLU A 121 -6.73 0.34 -14.73
CA GLU A 121 -7.41 0.33 -16.04
C GLU A 121 -8.92 0.51 -15.90
N SER A 122 -9.55 -0.04 -14.84
CA SER A 122 -10.99 0.00 -14.60
C SER A 122 -11.33 0.67 -13.24
N PRO A 123 -11.32 2.01 -13.15
CA PRO A 123 -11.48 2.72 -11.87
C PRO A 123 -12.78 2.36 -11.12
N THR A 124 -13.88 2.17 -11.84
CA THR A 124 -15.18 1.86 -11.21
C THR A 124 -15.19 0.50 -10.52
N LYS A 125 -14.58 -0.52 -11.14
CA LYS A 125 -14.46 -1.87 -10.57
C LYS A 125 -13.49 -1.84 -9.38
N SER A 126 -12.32 -1.21 -9.56
CA SER A 126 -11.28 -1.13 -8.55
C SER A 126 -11.75 -0.39 -7.30
N ARG A 127 -12.57 0.68 -7.44
CA ARG A 127 -13.17 1.38 -6.30
C ARG A 127 -14.08 0.50 -5.46
N LYS A 128 -14.87 -0.39 -6.07
CA LYS A 128 -15.73 -1.32 -5.31
C LYS A 128 -14.89 -2.28 -4.48
N ILE A 129 -13.87 -2.89 -5.09
CA ILE A 129 -12.94 -3.79 -4.40
C ILE A 129 -12.22 -3.03 -3.28
N TYR A 130 -11.71 -1.84 -3.57
CA TYR A 130 -11.03 -1.01 -2.58
C TYR A 130 -11.93 -0.66 -1.38
N ALA A 131 -13.21 -0.35 -1.62
CA ALA A 131 -14.14 -0.04 -0.53
C ALA A 131 -14.34 -1.21 0.44
N GLU A 132 -14.34 -2.45 -0.05
CA GLU A 132 -14.41 -3.65 0.80
C GLU A 132 -13.15 -3.77 1.67
N TYR A 133 -11.96 -3.60 1.07
CA TYR A 133 -10.71 -3.60 1.83
C TYR A 133 -10.63 -2.45 2.83
N GLN A 134 -11.12 -1.26 2.46
CA GLN A 134 -11.12 -0.10 3.36
C GLN A 134 -11.94 -0.38 4.62
N ASN A 135 -13.11 -0.99 4.49
CA ASN A 135 -13.93 -1.38 5.65
C ASN A 135 -13.19 -2.36 6.58
N ILE A 136 -12.42 -3.30 6.01
CA ILE A 136 -11.61 -4.24 6.80
C ILE A 136 -10.45 -3.49 7.49
N ILE A 137 -9.78 -2.58 6.78
CA ILE A 137 -8.69 -1.76 7.31
C ILE A 137 -9.19 -0.94 8.50
N ASP A 138 -10.33 -0.29 8.36
CA ASP A 138 -10.93 0.54 9.42
C ASP A 138 -11.24 -0.31 10.67
N GLY A 139 -11.77 -1.52 10.49
CA GLY A 139 -12.00 -2.46 11.58
C GLY A 139 -10.70 -2.94 12.27
N VAL A 140 -9.66 -3.22 11.49
CA VAL A 140 -8.34 -3.61 12.00
C VAL A 140 -7.69 -2.44 12.74
N PHE A 141 -7.78 -1.22 12.22
CA PHE A 141 -7.21 -0.03 12.86
C PHE A 141 -7.94 0.29 14.17
N LEU A 142 -9.27 0.20 14.18
CA LEU A 142 -10.04 0.32 15.42
C LEU A 142 -9.61 -0.70 16.47
N THR A 143 -9.45 -1.97 16.09
CA THR A 143 -9.00 -3.03 16.99
C THR A 143 -7.61 -2.74 17.55
N ARG A 144 -6.68 -2.30 16.70
CA ARG A 144 -5.32 -1.92 17.11
C ARG A 144 -5.33 -0.70 18.03
N ASP A 145 -6.18 0.29 17.73
CA ASP A 145 -6.37 1.46 18.58
C ASP A 145 -6.81 1.05 19.98
N LEU A 146 -7.88 0.23 20.08
CA LEU A 146 -8.39 -0.26 21.35
C LEU A 146 -7.36 -1.09 22.12
N THR A 147 -6.52 -1.85 21.43
CA THR A 147 -5.46 -2.65 22.07
C THR A 147 -4.31 -1.78 22.60
N ASN A 148 -4.02 -0.66 21.92
CA ASN A 148 -2.91 0.22 22.26
C ASN A 148 -3.28 1.34 23.25
N GLU A 149 -4.59 1.58 23.46
CA GLU A 149 -5.03 2.58 24.44
C GLU A 149 -4.63 2.18 25.87
N PRO A 150 -4.06 3.09 26.65
CA PRO A 150 -3.72 2.81 28.03
C PRO A 150 -4.97 2.68 28.92
N SER A 151 -4.87 1.90 29.98
CA SER A 151 -6.00 1.55 30.87
C SER A 151 -6.66 2.73 31.59
N ASN A 152 -5.95 3.83 31.78
CA ASN A 152 -6.49 5.06 32.32
C ASN A 152 -7.39 5.82 31.34
N ILE A 153 -7.32 5.51 30.04
CA ILE A 153 -8.15 6.07 28.99
C ILE A 153 -9.21 5.07 28.57
N LEU A 154 -8.81 3.84 28.25
CA LEU A 154 -9.71 2.76 27.84
C LEU A 154 -10.00 1.84 29.02
N ASN A 155 -10.96 2.25 29.86
CA ASN A 155 -11.53 1.38 30.88
C ASN A 155 -12.73 0.62 30.32
N THR A 156 -13.36 -0.26 31.13
CA THR A 156 -14.48 -1.09 30.72
C THR A 156 -15.70 -0.29 30.22
N ILE A 157 -15.94 0.89 30.81
CA ILE A 157 -17.04 1.78 30.44
C ILE A 157 -16.79 2.38 29.05
N GLU A 158 -15.60 2.92 28.81
CA GLU A 158 -15.22 3.52 27.52
C GLU A 158 -15.14 2.47 26.42
N PHE A 159 -14.67 1.26 26.74
CA PHE A 159 -14.71 0.15 25.81
C PHE A 159 -16.17 -0.20 25.42
N ALA A 160 -17.07 -0.33 26.38
CA ALA A 160 -18.49 -0.61 26.13
C ALA A 160 -19.15 0.50 25.29
N LYS A 161 -18.83 1.77 25.53
CA LYS A 161 -19.31 2.89 24.71
C LYS A 161 -18.83 2.80 23.27
N THR A 162 -17.56 2.44 23.09
CA THR A 162 -16.96 2.27 21.74
C THR A 162 -17.68 1.16 20.98
N ILE A 163 -17.87 0.00 21.62
CA ILE A 163 -18.61 -1.12 21.01
C ILE A 163 -20.05 -0.72 20.68
N LYS A 164 -20.75 -0.07 21.62
CA LYS A 164 -22.09 0.46 21.35
C LYS A 164 -22.12 1.42 20.16
N GLY A 165 -21.09 2.22 19.96
CA GLY A 165 -20.96 3.12 18.81
C GLY A 165 -20.91 2.40 17.46
N LEU A 166 -20.57 1.10 17.43
CA LEU A 166 -20.54 0.30 16.21
C LEU A 166 -21.94 -0.10 15.70
N THR A 167 -22.99 0.12 16.50
CA THR A 167 -24.41 -0.13 16.06
C THR A 167 -24.76 0.67 14.81
N LYS A 168 -24.13 1.84 14.59
CA LYS A 168 -24.28 2.64 13.36
C LYS A 168 -23.86 1.90 12.08
N TYR A 169 -23.06 0.84 12.21
CA TYR A 169 -22.66 -0.03 11.11
C TYR A 169 -23.50 -1.31 11.01
N GLY A 170 -24.63 -1.38 11.73
CA GLY A 170 -25.56 -2.51 11.71
C GLY A 170 -25.19 -3.66 12.66
N LEU A 171 -24.20 -3.50 13.51
CA LEU A 171 -23.89 -4.45 14.57
C LEU A 171 -24.97 -4.37 15.68
N LYS A 172 -25.41 -5.53 16.19
CA LYS A 172 -26.42 -5.67 17.24
C LYS A 172 -25.79 -6.13 18.54
#